data_16a4d420aab36f4b8f7958af2d73d331
#
_entry.id   16a4d420aab36f4b8f7958af2d73d331
#
_cell.length_a   1.000
_cell.length_b   1.000
_cell.length_c   1.000
_cell.angle_alpha   90.00
_cell.angle_beta   90.00
_cell.angle_gamma   90.00
#
_symmetry.space_group_name_H-M   'P 1'
#
loop_
_entity.id
_entity.type
_entity.pdbx_description
1 polymer ?
#
loop_
_entity_poly.entity_id
_entity_poly.type
_entity_poly.pdbx_seq_one_letter_code
_entity_poly.pdbx_strand_id
1 'polypeptide(L)'
;MSTADIKKNAEAKMAKSVESLKGELHKIRTGRAHPGLLDQVSVDYYGSMVPISQVANVTLLDARTISVQPWEKGMGAKIEKAIRESDLGLNPAAQGDLIRVPMPPLTEERRRDLTKVVRNAGEDAKVAVRNLRRDANEQAKKLLKDKEIGEDDERRSLDEVQKLTDRVINEIDKLISAKEAEILAV
;
A
#
# COMPACT_ATOMS: atom_id res chain seq x y z
N MET A 1 -22.07 -9.98 26.10
CA MET A 1 -21.36 -8.95 25.30
C MET A 1 -21.79 -7.58 25.76
N SER A 2 -20.85 -6.71 26.04
CA SER A 2 -21.12 -5.33 26.47
C SER A 2 -21.02 -4.35 25.30
N THR A 3 -21.50 -3.13 25.50
CA THR A 3 -21.32 -2.05 24.50
C THR A 3 -19.83 -1.73 24.28
N ALA A 4 -19.01 -1.85 25.32
CA ALA A 4 -17.56 -1.71 25.21
C ALA A 4 -16.95 -2.80 24.32
N ASP A 5 -17.41 -4.02 24.42
CA ASP A 5 -16.98 -5.13 23.54
C ASP A 5 -17.38 -4.90 22.09
N ILE A 6 -18.59 -4.40 21.85
CA ILE A 6 -19.09 -4.06 20.52
C ILE A 6 -18.17 -3.01 19.87
N LYS A 7 -17.86 -1.94 20.57
CA LYS A 7 -16.96 -0.88 20.11
C LYS A 7 -15.57 -1.41 19.82
N LYS A 8 -15.00 -2.19 20.74
CA LYS A 8 -13.66 -2.77 20.60
C LYS A 8 -13.57 -3.70 19.39
N ASN A 9 -14.58 -4.55 19.19
CA ASN A 9 -14.63 -5.46 18.05
C ASN A 9 -14.78 -4.68 16.74
N ALA A 10 -15.61 -3.66 16.69
CA ALA A 10 -15.76 -2.78 15.53
C ALA A 10 -14.44 -2.09 15.19
N GLU A 11 -13.78 -1.53 16.19
CA GLU A 11 -12.48 -0.87 16.02
C GLU A 11 -11.41 -1.81 15.45
N ALA A 12 -11.32 -3.03 15.98
CA ALA A 12 -10.38 -4.03 15.50
C ALA A 12 -10.65 -4.42 14.04
N LYS A 13 -11.91 -4.61 13.66
CA LYS A 13 -12.31 -4.94 12.29
C LYS A 13 -12.08 -3.78 11.32
N MET A 14 -12.38 -2.56 11.75
CA MET A 14 -12.13 -1.35 10.96
C MET A 14 -10.62 -1.16 10.74
N ALA A 15 -9.79 -1.40 11.75
CA ALA A 15 -8.34 -1.37 11.62
C ALA A 15 -7.82 -2.36 10.58
N LYS A 16 -8.39 -3.55 10.52
CA LYS A 16 -8.06 -4.54 9.48
C LYS A 16 -8.43 -4.05 8.09
N SER A 17 -9.56 -3.38 7.94
CA SER A 17 -9.97 -2.78 6.66
C SER A 17 -8.99 -1.70 6.21
N VAL A 18 -8.48 -0.88 7.12
CA VAL A 18 -7.47 0.13 6.83
C VAL A 18 -6.14 -0.52 6.44
N GLU A 19 -5.71 -1.55 7.14
CA GLU A 19 -4.48 -2.28 6.79
C GLU A 19 -4.58 -2.97 5.44
N SER A 20 -5.74 -3.54 5.10
CA SER A 20 -6.02 -4.10 3.78
C SER A 20 -5.91 -3.04 2.69
N LEU A 21 -6.46 -1.85 2.92
CA LEU A 21 -6.36 -0.72 2.00
C LEU A 21 -4.90 -0.29 1.81
N LYS A 22 -4.13 -0.18 2.90
CA LYS A 22 -2.70 0.15 2.81
C LYS A 22 -1.95 -0.86 1.96
N GLY A 23 -2.25 -2.15 2.11
CA GLY A 23 -1.67 -3.21 1.29
C GLY A 23 -2.01 -3.08 -0.19
N GLU A 24 -3.27 -2.77 -0.52
CA GLU A 24 -3.69 -2.54 -1.90
C GLU A 24 -3.02 -1.31 -2.51
N LEU A 25 -2.96 -0.21 -1.77
CA LEU A 25 -2.31 1.02 -2.25
C LEU A 25 -0.81 0.83 -2.46
N HIS A 26 -0.17 0.03 -1.61
CA HIS A 26 1.26 -0.26 -1.73
C HIS A 26 1.60 -1.00 -3.04
N LYS A 27 0.68 -1.82 -3.54
CA LYS A 27 0.84 -2.56 -4.81
C LYS A 27 0.71 -1.67 -6.05
N ILE A 28 0.12 -0.49 -5.91
CA ILE A 28 -0.07 0.44 -7.03
C ILE A 28 1.26 1.13 -7.35
N ARG A 29 1.76 0.91 -8.56
CA ARG A 29 3.00 1.55 -9.03
C ARG A 29 2.70 2.99 -9.43
N THR A 30 3.35 3.92 -8.73
CA THR A 30 3.17 5.37 -8.96
C THR A 30 4.26 6.02 -9.80
N GLY A 31 5.16 5.22 -10.40
CA GLY A 31 6.34 5.73 -11.10
C GLY A 31 7.48 6.13 -10.16
N ARG A 32 7.29 6.00 -8.86
CA ARG A 32 8.32 6.25 -7.87
C ARG A 32 9.24 5.05 -7.74
N ALA A 33 10.55 5.29 -7.73
CA ALA A 33 11.54 4.24 -7.56
C ALA A 33 11.47 3.64 -6.15
N HIS A 34 11.61 2.33 -6.09
CA HIS A 34 11.70 1.58 -4.83
C HIS A 34 12.71 0.45 -5.00
N PRO A 35 13.68 0.26 -4.08
CA PRO A 35 14.68 -0.80 -4.22
C PRO A 35 14.07 -2.19 -4.36
N GLY A 36 12.96 -2.45 -3.70
CA GLY A 36 12.22 -3.72 -3.78
C GLY A 36 11.68 -4.08 -5.16
N LEU A 37 11.63 -3.15 -6.10
CA LEU A 37 11.23 -3.45 -7.49
C LEU A 37 12.17 -4.44 -8.16
N LEU A 38 13.43 -4.47 -7.76
CA LEU A 38 14.42 -5.38 -8.31
C LEU A 38 14.54 -6.72 -7.58
N ASP A 39 13.77 -6.94 -6.51
CA ASP A 39 13.82 -8.18 -5.73
C ASP A 39 13.47 -9.42 -6.55
N GLN A 40 12.66 -9.26 -7.59
CA GLN A 40 12.23 -10.35 -8.48
C GLN A 40 13.24 -10.65 -9.59
N VAL A 41 14.26 -9.81 -9.75
CA VAL A 41 15.27 -9.98 -10.79
C VAL A 41 16.37 -10.89 -10.28
N SER A 42 16.61 -11.98 -11.00
CA SER A 42 17.67 -12.93 -10.70
C SER A 42 18.82 -12.79 -11.70
N VAL A 43 20.03 -12.94 -11.20
CA VAL A 43 21.27 -12.83 -11.98
C VAL A 43 22.03 -14.15 -11.91
N ASP A 44 22.62 -14.56 -13.03
CA ASP A 44 23.53 -15.71 -13.05
C ASP A 44 24.84 -15.35 -12.34
N TYR A 45 25.06 -15.98 -11.21
CA TYR A 45 26.27 -15.86 -10.40
C TYR A 45 27.00 -17.21 -10.36
N TYR A 46 28.00 -17.35 -11.21
CA TYR A 46 28.78 -18.59 -11.34
C TYR A 46 27.93 -19.86 -11.52
N GLY A 47 26.91 -19.77 -12.37
CA GLY A 47 26.02 -20.89 -12.68
C GLY A 47 24.79 -21.01 -11.79
N SER A 48 24.66 -20.19 -10.76
CA SER A 48 23.49 -20.16 -9.89
C SER A 48 22.70 -18.87 -10.06
N MET A 49 21.39 -18.98 -10.20
CA MET A 49 20.51 -17.81 -10.25
C MET A 49 20.27 -17.29 -8.85
N VAL A 50 20.71 -16.08 -8.58
CA VAL A 50 20.57 -15.42 -7.27
C VAL A 50 19.90 -14.06 -7.41
N PRO A 51 19.18 -13.57 -6.37
CA PRO A 51 18.64 -12.21 -6.40
C PRO A 51 19.73 -11.15 -6.52
N ILE A 52 19.44 -10.03 -7.17
CA ILE A 52 20.39 -8.92 -7.33
C ILE A 52 20.94 -8.45 -5.98
N SER A 53 20.14 -8.44 -4.94
CA SER A 53 20.55 -8.03 -3.59
C SER A 53 21.69 -8.84 -2.99
N GLN A 54 21.94 -10.05 -3.50
CA GLN A 54 23.04 -10.89 -3.07
C GLN A 54 24.36 -10.62 -3.80
N VAL A 55 24.36 -9.84 -4.85
CA VAL A 55 25.55 -9.54 -5.68
C VAL A 55 25.83 -8.05 -5.84
N ALA A 56 24.93 -7.20 -5.33
CA ALA A 56 25.04 -5.76 -5.45
C ALA A 56 24.32 -5.03 -4.32
N ASN A 57 24.74 -3.80 -4.05
CA ASN A 57 23.98 -2.86 -3.22
C ASN A 57 22.91 -2.19 -4.08
N VAL A 58 21.66 -2.30 -3.66
CA VAL A 58 20.49 -1.69 -4.32
C VAL A 58 19.96 -0.58 -3.41
N THR A 59 20.09 0.66 -3.85
CA THR A 59 19.66 1.84 -3.11
C THR A 59 18.92 2.81 -4.02
N LEU A 60 18.32 3.86 -3.46
CA LEU A 60 17.73 4.94 -4.23
C LEU A 60 18.79 6.03 -4.44
N LEU A 61 18.97 6.43 -5.70
CA LEU A 61 19.77 7.60 -6.04
C LEU A 61 18.93 8.89 -5.91
N ASP A 62 17.68 8.81 -6.37
CA ASP A 62 16.67 9.86 -6.21
C ASP A 62 15.25 9.22 -6.26
N ALA A 63 14.20 10.05 -6.27
CA ALA A 63 12.82 9.56 -6.22
C ALA A 63 12.42 8.69 -7.43
N ARG A 64 13.20 8.74 -8.53
CA ARG A 64 12.89 8.05 -9.79
C ARG A 64 14.00 7.16 -10.30
N THR A 65 15.10 7.07 -9.60
CA THR A 65 16.27 6.31 -10.06
C THR A 65 16.76 5.37 -8.96
N ILE A 66 16.88 4.09 -9.32
CA ILE A 66 17.51 3.09 -8.47
C ILE A 66 19.00 3.02 -8.83
N SER A 67 19.83 2.96 -7.82
CA SER A 67 21.27 2.76 -7.93
C SER A 67 21.60 1.31 -7.60
N VAL A 68 22.28 0.63 -8.52
CA VAL A 68 22.77 -0.73 -8.33
C VAL A 68 24.27 -0.73 -8.43
N GLN A 69 24.94 -1.04 -7.34
CA GLN A 69 26.41 -1.08 -7.29
C GLN A 69 26.87 -2.52 -7.11
N PRO A 70 27.39 -3.17 -8.14
CA PRO A 70 27.91 -4.53 -8.03
C PRO A 70 29.10 -4.59 -7.06
N TRP A 71 29.17 -5.66 -6.28
CA TRP A 71 30.29 -5.88 -5.37
C TRP A 71 31.53 -6.40 -6.10
N GLU A 72 31.34 -7.15 -7.18
CA GLU A 72 32.41 -7.70 -7.97
C GLU A 72 32.51 -7.01 -9.35
N LYS A 73 33.73 -6.70 -9.76
CA LYS A 73 33.98 -6.22 -11.12
C LYS A 73 33.64 -7.34 -12.12
N GLY A 74 33.00 -6.99 -13.21
CA GLY A 74 32.54 -7.96 -14.19
C GLY A 74 31.12 -8.47 -14.01
N MET A 75 30.53 -8.30 -12.83
CA MET A 75 29.10 -8.60 -12.61
C MET A 75 28.18 -7.53 -13.16
N GLY A 76 28.67 -6.32 -13.39
CA GLY A 76 27.85 -5.20 -13.84
C GLY A 76 27.12 -5.48 -15.16
N ALA A 77 27.80 -6.04 -16.14
CA ALA A 77 27.18 -6.38 -17.41
C ALA A 77 26.09 -7.45 -17.30
N LYS A 78 26.30 -8.44 -16.44
CA LYS A 78 25.31 -9.50 -16.18
C LYS A 78 24.08 -8.95 -15.46
N ILE A 79 24.29 -8.08 -14.48
CA ILE A 79 23.20 -7.42 -13.73
C ILE A 79 22.41 -6.51 -14.65
N GLU A 80 23.08 -5.69 -15.46
CA GLU A 80 22.44 -4.82 -16.45
C GLU A 80 21.58 -5.62 -17.42
N LYS A 81 22.12 -6.70 -17.97
CA LYS A 81 21.39 -7.60 -18.87
C LYS A 81 20.16 -8.21 -18.19
N ALA A 82 20.31 -8.70 -16.96
CA ALA A 82 19.21 -9.30 -16.21
C ALA A 82 18.08 -8.31 -15.97
N ILE A 83 18.39 -7.06 -15.64
CA ILE A 83 17.40 -6.00 -15.46
C ILE A 83 16.70 -5.67 -16.78
N ARG A 84 17.46 -5.55 -17.85
CA ARG A 84 16.92 -5.22 -19.18
C ARG A 84 16.00 -6.32 -19.71
N GLU A 85 16.34 -7.58 -19.50
CA GLU A 85 15.55 -8.73 -19.94
C GLU A 85 14.38 -9.07 -18.98
N SER A 86 14.28 -8.40 -17.83
CA SER A 86 13.17 -8.59 -16.89
C SER A 86 11.86 -8.03 -17.46
N ASP A 87 10.73 -8.54 -16.94
CA ASP A 87 9.39 -8.07 -17.34
C ASP A 87 9.04 -6.67 -16.79
N LEU A 88 9.98 -6.02 -16.12
CA LEU A 88 9.76 -4.73 -15.49
C LEU A 88 9.78 -3.54 -16.46
N GLY A 89 10.27 -3.73 -17.69
CA GLY A 89 10.35 -2.66 -18.69
C GLY A 89 11.33 -1.55 -18.34
N LEU A 90 12.41 -1.87 -17.62
CA LEU A 90 13.41 -0.92 -17.17
C LEU A 90 14.57 -0.84 -18.15
N ASN A 91 15.18 0.34 -18.26
CA ASN A 91 16.36 0.59 -19.08
C ASN A 91 17.56 0.94 -18.19
N PRO A 92 18.33 -0.07 -17.73
CA PRO A 92 19.52 0.21 -16.93
C PRO A 92 20.62 0.85 -17.78
N ALA A 93 21.37 1.77 -17.20
CA ALA A 93 22.50 2.42 -17.82
C ALA A 93 23.72 2.32 -16.91
N ALA A 94 24.79 1.71 -17.42
CA ALA A 94 26.06 1.62 -16.69
C ALA A 94 26.79 2.96 -16.74
N GLN A 95 27.23 3.43 -15.57
CA GLN A 95 28.03 4.63 -15.42
C GLN A 95 29.21 4.30 -14.50
N GLY A 96 30.34 3.93 -15.09
CA GLY A 96 31.48 3.39 -14.32
C GLY A 96 31.11 2.08 -13.65
N ASP A 97 31.30 2.01 -12.32
CA ASP A 97 30.96 0.84 -11.52
C ASP A 97 29.50 0.86 -11.03
N LEU A 98 28.74 1.89 -11.37
CA LEU A 98 27.36 2.09 -10.94
C LEU A 98 26.40 1.84 -12.09
N ILE A 99 25.32 1.13 -11.80
CA ILE A 99 24.21 0.95 -12.75
C ILE A 99 23.05 1.83 -12.28
N ARG A 100 22.64 2.74 -13.14
CA ARG A 100 21.47 3.60 -12.91
C ARG A 100 20.25 2.97 -13.56
N VAL A 101 19.19 2.82 -12.80
CA VAL A 101 17.92 2.27 -13.29
C VAL A 101 16.84 3.33 -13.12
N PRO A 102 16.62 4.18 -14.15
CA PRO A 102 15.57 5.19 -14.08
C PRO A 102 14.20 4.55 -14.25
N MET A 103 13.23 5.05 -13.51
CA MET A 103 11.83 4.66 -13.69
C MET A 103 11.26 5.34 -14.92
N PRO A 104 10.46 4.64 -15.75
CA PRO A 104 9.74 5.27 -16.84
C PRO A 104 8.78 6.34 -16.30
N PRO A 105 8.66 7.50 -16.96
CA PRO A 105 7.69 8.50 -16.55
C PRO A 105 6.27 7.99 -16.79
N LEU A 106 5.35 8.33 -15.87
CA LEU A 106 3.94 8.04 -16.07
C LEU A 106 3.36 8.96 -17.15
N THR A 107 2.58 8.39 -18.06
CA THR A 107 1.79 9.17 -18.99
C THR A 107 0.61 9.83 -18.26
N GLU A 108 0.05 10.90 -18.79
CA GLU A 108 -1.14 11.53 -18.23
C GLU A 108 -2.33 10.58 -18.16
N GLU A 109 -2.53 9.79 -19.21
CA GLU A 109 -3.56 8.75 -19.23
C GLU A 109 -3.38 7.72 -18.11
N ARG A 110 -2.15 7.25 -17.92
CA ARG A 110 -1.85 6.28 -16.85
C ARG A 110 -2.07 6.88 -15.46
N ARG A 111 -1.73 8.13 -15.27
CA ARG A 111 -2.01 8.85 -14.00
C ARG A 111 -3.50 8.91 -13.69
N ARG A 112 -4.31 9.22 -14.70
CA ARG A 112 -5.77 9.24 -14.56
C ARG A 112 -6.32 7.88 -14.19
N ASP A 113 -5.86 6.83 -14.86
CA ASP A 113 -6.28 5.46 -14.55
C ASP A 113 -5.88 5.04 -13.13
N LEU A 114 -4.67 5.33 -12.71
CA LEU A 114 -4.21 5.05 -11.35
C LEU A 114 -4.99 5.83 -10.30
N THR A 115 -5.33 7.08 -10.56
CA THR A 115 -6.17 7.89 -9.67
C THR A 115 -7.55 7.25 -9.48
N LYS A 116 -8.16 6.75 -10.55
CA LYS A 116 -9.44 6.02 -10.46
C LYS A 116 -9.30 4.76 -9.62
N VAL A 117 -8.25 3.97 -9.82
CA VAL A 117 -7.98 2.76 -9.04
C VAL A 117 -7.83 3.09 -7.56
N VAL A 118 -7.09 4.13 -7.23
CA VAL A 118 -6.89 4.59 -5.84
C VAL A 118 -8.22 5.01 -5.21
N ARG A 119 -9.00 5.82 -5.89
CA ARG A 119 -10.31 6.28 -5.40
C ARG A 119 -11.28 5.13 -5.19
N ASN A 120 -11.33 4.18 -6.12
CA ASN A 120 -12.19 3.00 -5.99
C ASN A 120 -11.80 2.16 -4.78
N ALA A 121 -10.50 1.93 -4.57
CA ALA A 121 -10.03 1.22 -3.39
C ALA A 121 -10.44 1.94 -2.10
N GLY A 122 -10.35 3.26 -2.06
CA GLY A 122 -10.79 4.08 -0.93
C GLY A 122 -12.30 3.98 -0.67
N GLU A 123 -13.12 4.04 -1.72
CA GLU A 123 -14.57 3.89 -1.58
C GLU A 123 -14.96 2.51 -1.08
N ASP A 124 -14.33 1.45 -1.57
CA ASP A 124 -14.55 0.09 -1.10
C ASP A 124 -14.21 -0.06 0.39
N ALA A 125 -13.10 0.54 0.82
CA ALA A 125 -12.72 0.55 2.24
C ALA A 125 -13.74 1.31 3.10
N LYS A 126 -14.24 2.45 2.62
CA LYS A 126 -15.28 3.22 3.34
C LYS A 126 -16.58 2.44 3.44
N VAL A 127 -16.99 1.75 2.38
CA VAL A 127 -18.18 0.88 2.39
C VAL A 127 -18.02 -0.22 3.44
N ALA A 128 -16.86 -0.87 3.50
CA ALA A 128 -16.58 -1.88 4.50
C ALA A 128 -16.67 -1.32 5.92
N VAL A 129 -16.12 -0.14 6.17
CA VAL A 129 -16.18 0.53 7.48
C VAL A 129 -17.62 0.89 7.86
N ARG A 130 -18.41 1.40 6.93
CA ARG A 130 -19.84 1.72 7.18
C ARG A 130 -20.65 0.46 7.47
N ASN A 131 -20.38 -0.64 6.82
CA ASN A 131 -21.02 -1.91 7.11
C ASN A 131 -20.69 -2.40 8.53
N LEU A 132 -19.44 -2.27 8.95
CA LEU A 132 -19.03 -2.59 10.32
C LEU A 132 -19.74 -1.70 11.36
N ARG A 133 -19.94 -0.43 11.04
CA ARG A 133 -20.76 0.46 11.88
C ARG A 133 -22.20 -0.03 12.00
N ARG A 134 -22.82 -0.40 10.89
CA ARG A 134 -24.19 -0.93 10.87
C ARG A 134 -24.31 -2.18 11.73
N ASP A 135 -23.37 -3.11 11.57
CA ASP A 135 -23.35 -4.34 12.37
C ASP A 135 -23.22 -4.04 13.88
N ALA A 136 -22.34 -3.12 14.24
CA ALA A 136 -22.19 -2.68 15.64
C ALA A 136 -23.46 -2.04 16.18
N ASN A 137 -24.13 -1.21 15.39
CA ASN A 137 -25.38 -0.56 15.77
C ASN A 137 -26.51 -1.59 15.95
N GLU A 138 -26.58 -2.60 15.09
CA GLU A 138 -27.56 -3.68 15.23
C GLU A 138 -27.32 -4.51 16.49
N GLN A 139 -26.07 -4.76 16.85
CA GLN A 139 -25.72 -5.46 18.08
C GLN A 139 -26.17 -4.66 19.31
N ALA A 140 -25.97 -3.34 19.32
CA ALA A 140 -26.41 -2.48 20.40
C ALA A 140 -27.94 -2.46 20.51
N LYS A 141 -28.66 -2.38 19.39
CA LYS A 141 -30.13 -2.45 19.35
C LYS A 141 -30.66 -3.77 19.90
N LYS A 142 -29.97 -4.87 19.59
CA LYS A 142 -30.31 -6.19 20.12
C LYS A 142 -30.16 -6.24 21.63
N LEU A 143 -29.09 -5.69 22.19
CA LEU A 143 -28.88 -5.61 23.63
C LEU A 143 -30.02 -4.81 24.31
N LEU A 144 -30.47 -3.74 23.69
CA LEU A 144 -31.61 -2.97 24.21
C LEU A 144 -32.90 -3.78 24.16
N LYS A 145 -33.17 -4.45 23.05
CA LYS A 145 -34.36 -5.30 22.89
C LYS A 145 -34.40 -6.43 23.91
N ASP A 146 -33.25 -7.03 24.21
CA ASP A 146 -33.10 -8.10 25.20
C ASP A 146 -33.05 -7.56 26.63
N LYS A 147 -33.20 -6.25 26.79
CA LYS A 147 -33.20 -5.55 28.08
C LYS A 147 -31.88 -5.70 28.87
N GLU A 148 -30.78 -5.97 28.17
CA GLU A 148 -29.46 -6.06 28.76
C GLU A 148 -28.82 -4.69 29.00
N ILE A 149 -29.27 -3.67 28.27
CA ILE A 149 -28.88 -2.27 28.42
C ILE A 149 -30.09 -1.36 28.38
N GLY A 150 -29.93 -0.13 28.88
CA GLY A 150 -30.95 0.92 28.77
C GLY A 150 -30.83 1.75 27.50
N GLU A 151 -31.82 2.59 27.22
CA GLU A 151 -31.87 3.48 26.07
C GLU A 151 -30.67 4.46 26.03
N ASP A 152 -30.25 4.95 27.19
CA ASP A 152 -29.09 5.86 27.27
C ASP A 152 -27.79 5.17 26.91
N ASP A 153 -27.64 3.91 27.28
CA ASP A 153 -26.47 3.11 26.93
C ASP A 153 -26.43 2.82 25.43
N GLU A 154 -27.57 2.49 24.81
CA GLU A 154 -27.66 2.33 23.37
C GLU A 154 -27.25 3.61 22.64
N ARG A 155 -27.86 4.74 23.04
CA ARG A 155 -27.56 6.04 22.42
C ARG A 155 -26.10 6.38 22.51
N ARG A 156 -25.48 6.16 23.66
CA ARG A 156 -24.03 6.37 23.86
C ARG A 156 -23.21 5.46 22.98
N SER A 157 -23.57 4.19 22.85
CA SER A 157 -22.89 3.23 21.98
C SER A 157 -22.96 3.65 20.51
N LEU A 158 -24.16 4.04 20.03
CA LEU A 158 -24.33 4.54 18.67
C LEU A 158 -23.47 5.77 18.38
N ASP A 159 -23.40 6.69 19.34
CA ASP A 159 -22.59 7.92 19.21
C ASP A 159 -21.08 7.60 19.19
N GLU A 160 -20.62 6.73 20.08
CA GLU A 160 -19.21 6.31 20.11
C GLU A 160 -18.79 5.57 18.85
N VAL A 161 -19.64 4.69 18.33
CA VAL A 161 -19.38 3.97 17.08
C VAL A 161 -19.38 4.93 15.89
N GLN A 162 -20.24 5.95 15.90
CA GLN A 162 -20.24 6.97 14.85
C GLN A 162 -18.94 7.80 14.88
N LYS A 163 -18.47 8.20 16.03
CA LYS A 163 -17.20 8.92 16.17
C LYS A 163 -16.02 8.08 15.71
N LEU A 164 -16.00 6.81 16.05
CA LEU A 164 -15.01 5.85 15.57
C LEU A 164 -15.03 5.74 14.04
N THR A 165 -16.21 5.60 13.47
CA THR A 165 -16.41 5.52 12.02
C THR A 165 -15.88 6.77 11.31
N ASP A 166 -16.23 7.95 11.81
CA ASP A 166 -15.78 9.22 11.23
C ASP A 166 -14.26 9.35 11.28
N ARG A 167 -13.63 8.95 12.37
CA ARG A 167 -12.17 8.95 12.51
C ARG A 167 -11.52 8.02 11.50
N VAL A 168 -12.04 6.81 11.33
CA VAL A 168 -11.49 5.82 10.40
C VAL A 168 -11.68 6.25 8.95
N ILE A 169 -12.85 6.80 8.59
CA ILE A 169 -13.09 7.34 7.25
C ILE A 169 -12.14 8.49 6.95
N ASN A 170 -11.88 9.37 7.91
CA ASN A 170 -10.92 10.45 7.75
C ASN A 170 -9.50 9.92 7.55
N GLU A 171 -9.11 8.86 8.24
CA GLU A 171 -7.83 8.18 8.02
C GLU A 171 -7.74 7.60 6.60
N ILE A 172 -8.81 6.97 6.11
CA ILE A 172 -8.89 6.47 4.72
C ILE A 172 -8.72 7.61 3.73
N ASP A 173 -9.41 8.73 3.92
CA ASP A 173 -9.30 9.90 3.05
C ASP A 173 -7.86 10.44 2.99
N LYS A 174 -7.17 10.46 4.12
CA LYS A 174 -5.76 10.87 4.17
C LYS A 174 -4.84 9.93 3.39
N LEU A 175 -5.07 8.62 3.49
CA LEU A 175 -4.31 7.62 2.74
C LEU A 175 -4.51 7.79 1.23
N ILE A 176 -5.74 8.03 0.80
CA ILE A 176 -6.08 8.25 -0.61
C ILE A 176 -5.44 9.54 -1.12
N SER A 177 -5.54 10.63 -0.37
CA SER A 177 -4.92 11.91 -0.74
C SER A 177 -3.42 11.82 -0.86
N ALA A 178 -2.76 11.12 0.08
CA ALA A 178 -1.32 10.91 0.03
C ALA A 178 -0.90 10.10 -1.21
N LYS A 179 -1.66 9.06 -1.55
CA LYS A 179 -1.37 8.24 -2.73
C LYS A 179 -1.61 9.00 -4.04
N GLU A 180 -2.66 9.77 -4.13
CA GLU A 180 -2.90 10.66 -5.27
C GLU A 180 -1.78 11.68 -5.45
N ALA A 181 -1.28 12.25 -4.35
CA ALA A 181 -0.14 13.17 -4.39
C ALA A 181 1.14 12.48 -4.91
N GLU A 182 1.39 11.24 -4.53
CA GLU A 182 2.51 10.45 -5.09
C GLU A 182 2.39 10.26 -6.59
N ILE A 183 1.19 9.97 -7.10
CA ILE A 183 0.93 9.80 -8.53
C ILE A 183 1.19 11.10 -9.29
N LEU A 184 0.83 12.24 -8.72
CA LEU A 184 0.98 13.54 -9.36
C LEU A 184 2.40 14.10 -9.27
N ALA A 185 3.17 13.70 -8.26
CA ALA A 185 4.51 14.23 -7.98
C ALA A 185 5.61 13.68 -8.90
N VAL A 186 5.33 12.65 -9.67
CA VAL A 186 6.33 11.92 -10.47
C VAL A 186 6.19 12.22 -11.96
#